data_8dbf541ae2889b3bf96ce6d74a50b829
#
_entry.id   8dbf541ae2889b3bf96ce6d74a50b829
#
_cell.length_a   1.000
_cell.length_b   1.000
_cell.length_c   1.000
_cell.angle_alpha   90.00
_cell.angle_beta   90.00
_cell.angle_gamma   90.00
#
_symmetry.space_group_name_H-M   'P 1'
#
loop_
_entity.id
_entity.type
_entity.pdbx_description
1 polymer ?
#
loop_
_entity_poly.entity_id
_entity_poly.type
_entity_poly.pdbx_seq_one_letter_code
_entity_poly.pdbx_strand_id
1 'polypeptide(L)'
;MHHIKHVSFDLDGTLINSFPVMKKAWEHATAELSIKCGFSNYKKYVGLPFPKIMEQLGLEAYERDLSDLYFATTKALRHEVSMIEGASDLLSMLKSRGYSVSIITSKPRMNAELVVEQMGFEYDLLVCGDDYIRGKPDPIAGRDIFKNFDVKPAEVLYVGDMIFDFQFALNSGMAFVFFGDQGRNALSVNLLNPVKKIEVLSELGAMLEGIGS
;
A
#
# COMPACT_ATOMS: atom_id res chain seq x y z
N MET A 1 -18.05 -15.23 -5.59
CA MET A 1 -16.60 -14.98 -5.58
C MET A 1 -15.92 -16.32 -5.48
N HIS A 2 -14.79 -16.51 -6.19
CA HIS A 2 -13.97 -17.71 -6.01
C HIS A 2 -13.50 -17.82 -4.56
N HIS A 3 -13.19 -19.02 -4.13
CA HIS A 3 -12.67 -19.28 -2.80
C HIS A 3 -11.33 -18.53 -2.60
N ILE A 4 -11.32 -17.46 -1.83
CA ILE A 4 -10.09 -16.69 -1.53
C ILE A 4 -9.22 -17.56 -0.60
N LYS A 5 -7.94 -17.66 -0.93
CA LYS A 5 -6.93 -18.38 -0.15
C LYS A 5 -5.83 -17.46 0.37
N HIS A 6 -5.63 -16.33 -0.29
CA HIS A 6 -4.58 -15.37 0.01
C HIS A 6 -5.15 -13.96 0.08
N VAL A 7 -4.78 -13.19 1.10
CA VAL A 7 -5.14 -11.77 1.23
C VAL A 7 -3.86 -10.94 1.22
N SER A 8 -3.80 -10.00 0.30
CA SER A 8 -2.67 -9.11 0.13
C SER A 8 -3.09 -7.67 0.44
N PHE A 9 -2.24 -6.93 1.10
CA PHE A 9 -2.51 -5.56 1.53
C PHE A 9 -1.48 -4.59 0.98
N ASP A 10 -1.91 -3.37 0.64
CA ASP A 10 -1.03 -2.22 0.67
C ASP A 10 -0.65 -1.88 2.11
N LEU A 11 0.39 -1.07 2.30
CA LEU A 11 0.89 -0.69 3.61
C LEU A 11 0.42 0.72 4.01
N ASP A 12 0.84 1.74 3.24
CA ASP A 12 0.69 3.16 3.56
C ASP A 12 -0.73 3.69 3.28
N GLY A 13 -1.52 3.93 4.29
CA GLY A 13 -2.93 4.32 4.15
C GLY A 13 -3.90 3.15 4.30
N THR A 14 -3.40 1.91 4.30
CA THR A 14 -4.19 0.68 4.43
C THR A 14 -3.97 -0.03 5.76
N LEU A 15 -2.74 -0.36 6.13
CA LEU A 15 -2.40 -0.98 7.42
C LEU A 15 -1.82 0.04 8.42
N ILE A 16 -1.19 1.11 7.91
CA ILE A 16 -0.58 2.17 8.71
C ILE A 16 -1.02 3.57 8.25
N ASN A 17 -1.13 4.49 9.20
CA ASN A 17 -1.27 5.92 8.93
C ASN A 17 0.10 6.60 8.92
N SER A 18 0.73 6.64 7.77
CA SER A 18 2.05 7.25 7.53
C SER A 18 1.97 8.65 6.91
N PHE A 19 0.79 9.12 6.49
CA PHE A 19 0.62 10.41 5.82
C PHE A 19 1.16 11.61 6.61
N PRO A 20 1.00 11.71 7.94
CA PRO A 20 1.61 12.79 8.71
C PRO A 20 3.14 12.83 8.60
N VAL A 21 3.78 11.65 8.66
CA VAL A 21 5.24 11.50 8.52
C VAL A 21 5.68 11.81 7.09
N MET A 22 4.98 11.30 6.09
CA MET A 22 5.22 11.60 4.68
C MET A 22 5.16 13.10 4.40
N LYS A 23 4.18 13.80 5.00
CA LYS A 23 4.05 15.25 4.85
C LYS A 23 5.26 15.97 5.41
N LYS A 24 5.67 15.67 6.65
CA LYS A 24 6.85 16.28 7.27
C LYS A 24 8.12 16.02 6.45
N ALA A 25 8.30 14.79 5.96
CA ALA A 25 9.45 14.42 5.15
C ALA A 25 9.49 15.14 3.81
N TRP A 26 8.34 15.26 3.14
CA TRP A 26 8.22 15.98 1.88
C TRP A 26 8.50 17.48 2.03
N GLU A 27 7.89 18.11 3.04
CA GLU A 27 8.08 19.53 3.34
C GLU A 27 9.54 19.83 3.71
N HIS A 28 10.20 18.95 4.47
CA HIS A 28 11.63 19.07 4.77
C HIS A 28 12.48 18.94 3.50
N ALA A 29 12.32 17.87 2.72
CA ALA A 29 13.14 17.63 1.54
C ALA A 29 12.99 18.74 0.48
N THR A 30 11.76 19.19 0.24
CA THR A 30 11.52 20.27 -0.73
C THR A 30 12.04 21.64 -0.25
N ALA A 31 12.01 21.91 1.05
CA ALA A 31 12.58 23.13 1.64
C ALA A 31 14.11 23.17 1.49
N GLU A 32 14.81 22.06 1.83
CA GLU A 32 16.27 21.94 1.68
C GLU A 32 16.74 22.18 0.23
N LEU A 33 15.96 21.69 -0.73
CA LEU A 33 16.28 21.83 -2.16
C LEU A 33 15.65 23.08 -2.81
N SER A 34 14.98 23.94 -2.04
CA SER A 34 14.28 25.13 -2.55
C SER A 34 13.24 24.83 -3.64
N ILE A 35 12.60 23.66 -3.58
CA ILE A 35 11.59 23.19 -4.53
C ILE A 35 10.20 23.66 -4.10
N LYS A 36 9.47 24.32 -5.00
CA LYS A 36 8.10 24.77 -4.77
C LYS A 36 7.08 23.70 -5.19
N CYS A 37 6.96 22.63 -4.42
CA CYS A 37 5.97 21.58 -4.64
C CYS A 37 5.36 21.14 -3.30
N GLY A 38 4.13 21.55 -3.03
CA GLY A 38 3.43 21.23 -1.78
C GLY A 38 3.05 19.74 -1.69
N PHE A 39 2.93 19.23 -0.47
CA PHE A 39 2.59 17.84 -0.18
C PHE A 39 1.27 17.40 -0.83
N SER A 40 0.30 18.29 -1.01
CA SER A 40 -0.96 17.97 -1.70
C SER A 40 -0.78 17.50 -3.14
N ASN A 41 0.29 17.93 -3.81
CA ASN A 41 0.63 17.43 -5.15
C ASN A 41 1.28 16.05 -5.10
N TYR A 42 2.24 15.86 -4.20
CA TYR A 42 2.89 14.56 -3.95
C TYR A 42 1.87 13.48 -3.56
N LYS A 43 0.95 13.81 -2.63
CA LYS A 43 -0.04 12.88 -2.10
C LYS A 43 -0.93 12.23 -3.17
N LYS A 44 -1.18 12.91 -4.29
CA LYS A 44 -2.00 12.39 -5.40
C LYS A 44 -1.42 11.12 -6.04
N TYR A 45 -0.12 10.94 -5.92
CA TYR A 45 0.64 9.88 -6.58
C TYR A 45 1.22 8.86 -5.60
N VAL A 46 0.95 9.01 -4.29
CA VAL A 46 1.32 8.01 -3.29
C VAL A 46 0.74 6.65 -3.70
N GLY A 47 1.54 5.59 -3.56
CA GLY A 47 1.22 4.26 -4.08
C GLY A 47 2.00 3.91 -5.35
N LEU A 48 2.49 4.91 -6.10
CA LEU A 48 3.48 4.69 -7.17
C LEU A 48 4.90 4.56 -6.59
N PRO A 49 5.84 3.92 -7.31
CA PRO A 49 7.28 4.02 -7.02
C PRO A 49 7.74 5.48 -7.03
N PHE A 50 8.68 5.83 -6.15
CA PHE A 50 9.15 7.20 -5.99
C PHE A 50 9.64 7.85 -7.30
N PRO A 51 10.43 7.17 -8.18
CA PRO A 51 10.81 7.73 -9.46
C PRO A 51 9.60 8.10 -10.34
N LYS A 52 8.54 7.29 -10.30
CA LYS A 52 7.30 7.58 -11.04
C LYS A 52 6.55 8.79 -10.47
N ILE A 53 6.59 8.98 -9.16
CA ILE A 53 6.04 10.20 -8.56
C ILE A 53 6.81 11.43 -9.04
N MET A 54 8.14 11.36 -9.10
CA MET A 54 8.98 12.46 -9.60
C MET A 54 8.66 12.80 -11.07
N GLU A 55 8.49 11.79 -11.92
CA GLU A 55 8.05 11.97 -13.31
C GLU A 55 6.69 12.70 -13.38
N GLN A 56 5.71 12.29 -12.56
CA GLN A 56 4.38 12.92 -12.55
C GLN A 56 4.39 14.37 -12.03
N LEU A 57 5.40 14.72 -11.24
CA LEU A 57 5.55 16.07 -10.67
C LEU A 57 6.50 16.96 -11.49
N GLY A 58 7.17 16.42 -12.52
CA GLY A 58 8.19 17.14 -13.29
C GLY A 58 9.44 17.43 -12.47
N LEU A 59 9.79 16.54 -11.54
CA LEU A 59 10.90 16.69 -10.59
C LEU A 59 12.02 15.65 -10.78
N GLU A 60 12.12 15.04 -11.97
CA GLU A 60 13.09 13.97 -12.27
C GLU A 60 14.53 14.41 -12.05
N ALA A 61 14.83 15.70 -12.34
CA ALA A 61 16.16 16.25 -12.11
C ALA A 61 16.59 16.27 -10.63
N TYR A 62 15.64 16.21 -9.71
CA TYR A 62 15.86 16.22 -8.27
C TYR A 62 15.60 14.86 -7.60
N GLU A 63 15.29 13.81 -8.38
CA GLU A 63 14.83 12.52 -7.87
C GLU A 63 15.76 11.97 -6.79
N ARG A 64 17.06 11.94 -7.06
CA ARG A 64 18.05 11.38 -6.13
C ARG A 64 18.08 12.14 -4.81
N ASP A 65 18.24 13.47 -4.89
CA ASP A 65 18.39 14.30 -3.69
C ASP A 65 17.10 14.32 -2.87
N LEU A 66 15.94 14.40 -3.55
CA LEU A 66 14.62 14.27 -2.89
C LEU A 66 14.44 12.91 -2.25
N SER A 67 14.83 11.82 -2.93
CA SER A 67 14.76 10.46 -2.41
C SER A 67 15.58 10.29 -1.14
N ASP A 68 16.84 10.75 -1.18
CA ASP A 68 17.77 10.62 -0.06
C ASP A 68 17.24 11.37 1.19
N LEU A 69 16.83 12.64 1.02
CA LEU A 69 16.27 13.45 2.11
C LEU A 69 14.94 12.90 2.63
N TYR A 70 14.02 12.56 1.72
CA TYR A 70 12.70 12.08 2.06
C TYR A 70 12.73 10.75 2.82
N PHE A 71 13.48 9.76 2.31
CA PHE A 71 13.53 8.45 2.97
C PHE A 71 14.37 8.46 4.25
N ALA A 72 15.42 9.29 4.34
CA ALA A 72 16.13 9.50 5.60
C ALA A 72 15.21 10.12 6.67
N THR A 73 14.40 11.10 6.29
CA THR A 73 13.46 11.76 7.21
C THR A 73 12.32 10.81 7.61
N THR A 74 11.73 10.07 6.68
CA THR A 74 10.68 9.08 7.03
C THR A 74 11.22 7.99 7.95
N LYS A 75 12.47 7.56 7.76
CA LYS A 75 13.14 6.61 8.64
C LYS A 75 13.34 7.18 10.06
N ALA A 76 13.81 8.42 10.17
CA ALA A 76 14.02 9.09 11.46
C ALA A 76 12.70 9.28 12.23
N LEU A 77 11.63 9.65 11.53
CA LEU A 77 10.31 9.91 12.11
C LEU A 77 9.40 8.68 12.16
N ARG A 78 9.90 7.47 11.89
CA ARG A 78 9.07 6.25 11.85
C ARG A 78 8.26 6.00 13.12
N HIS A 79 8.77 6.44 14.27
CA HIS A 79 8.08 6.30 15.56
C HIS A 79 6.78 7.11 15.66
N GLU A 80 6.56 8.06 14.76
CA GLU A 80 5.30 8.82 14.64
C GLU A 80 4.27 8.14 13.73
N VAL A 81 4.65 7.07 13.02
CA VAL A 81 3.71 6.28 12.23
C VAL A 81 2.81 5.51 13.19
N SER A 82 1.50 5.57 12.97
CA SER A 82 0.53 4.81 13.75
C SER A 82 -0.07 3.67 12.93
N MET A 83 -0.50 2.63 13.61
CA MET A 83 -1.29 1.56 13.03
C MET A 83 -2.69 2.05 12.68
N ILE A 84 -3.28 1.57 11.59
CA ILE A 84 -4.72 1.70 11.33
C ILE A 84 -5.46 0.79 12.31
N GLU A 85 -6.55 1.29 12.88
CA GLU A 85 -7.36 0.55 13.85
C GLU A 85 -7.80 -0.81 13.27
N GLY A 86 -7.59 -1.87 14.05
CA GLY A 86 -7.96 -3.24 13.69
C GLY A 86 -6.97 -3.94 12.74
N ALA A 87 -5.86 -3.31 12.31
CA ALA A 87 -4.94 -3.93 11.36
C ALA A 87 -4.27 -5.19 11.91
N SER A 88 -3.71 -5.13 13.13
CA SER A 88 -3.07 -6.30 13.74
C SER A 88 -4.07 -7.43 13.99
N ASP A 89 -5.26 -7.10 14.53
CA ASP A 89 -6.30 -8.09 14.81
C ASP A 89 -6.78 -8.78 13.52
N LEU A 90 -6.93 -8.01 12.44
CA LEU A 90 -7.29 -8.56 11.13
C LEU A 90 -6.23 -9.51 10.60
N LEU A 91 -4.94 -9.14 10.63
CA LEU A 91 -3.86 -9.98 10.15
C LEU A 91 -3.78 -11.29 10.95
N SER A 92 -3.82 -11.22 12.28
CA SER A 92 -3.82 -12.40 13.15
C SER A 92 -5.04 -13.28 12.93
N MET A 93 -6.23 -12.68 12.74
CA MET A 93 -7.46 -13.42 12.41
C MET A 93 -7.33 -14.15 11.07
N LEU A 94 -6.82 -13.51 10.03
CA LEU A 94 -6.61 -14.14 8.73
C LEU A 94 -5.64 -15.32 8.84
N LYS A 95 -4.52 -15.14 9.54
CA LYS A 95 -3.55 -16.20 9.80
C LYS A 95 -4.17 -17.39 10.56
N SER A 96 -4.93 -17.11 11.62
CA SER A 96 -5.60 -18.16 12.42
C SER A 96 -6.64 -18.96 11.62
N ARG A 97 -7.20 -18.36 10.57
CA ARG A 97 -8.17 -19.02 9.66
C ARG A 97 -7.52 -19.71 8.46
N GLY A 98 -6.20 -19.72 8.40
CA GLY A 98 -5.44 -20.43 7.35
C GLY A 98 -5.28 -19.66 6.05
N TYR A 99 -5.59 -18.33 6.01
CA TYR A 99 -5.22 -17.51 4.87
C TYR A 99 -3.71 -17.26 4.88
N SER A 100 -3.10 -17.28 3.69
CA SER A 100 -1.79 -16.67 3.51
C SER A 100 -1.95 -15.16 3.40
N VAL A 101 -1.00 -14.41 3.96
CA VAL A 101 -1.05 -12.95 4.03
C VAL A 101 0.22 -12.35 3.44
N SER A 102 0.08 -11.36 2.55
CA SER A 102 1.22 -10.57 2.08
C SER A 102 0.99 -9.07 2.20
N ILE A 103 2.10 -8.33 2.26
CA ILE A 103 2.12 -6.87 2.18
C ILE A 103 2.89 -6.50 0.92
N ILE A 104 2.28 -5.68 0.04
CA ILE A 104 2.92 -5.18 -1.17
C ILE A 104 2.87 -3.65 -1.13
N THR A 105 4.04 -3.04 -1.00
CA THR A 105 4.18 -1.59 -0.84
C THR A 105 5.13 -1.00 -1.87
N SER A 106 4.91 0.26 -2.24
CA SER A 106 5.88 1.05 -3.03
C SER A 106 6.99 1.68 -2.19
N LYS A 107 6.95 1.48 -0.86
CA LYS A 107 8.00 1.90 0.06
C LYS A 107 9.27 1.07 -0.14
N PRO A 108 10.50 1.68 -0.11
CA PRO A 108 11.74 0.93 -0.13
C PRO A 108 11.84 -0.06 1.03
N ARG A 109 12.47 -1.21 0.79
CA ARG A 109 12.57 -2.35 1.73
C ARG A 109 13.05 -1.94 3.11
N MET A 110 14.14 -1.19 3.20
CA MET A 110 14.67 -0.74 4.49
C MET A 110 13.64 0.04 5.32
N ASN A 111 12.86 0.93 4.67
CA ASN A 111 11.86 1.73 5.38
C ASN A 111 10.59 0.90 5.68
N ALA A 112 10.24 -0.04 4.82
CA ALA A 112 9.08 -0.92 5.02
C ALA A 112 9.32 -1.89 6.19
N GLU A 113 10.44 -2.60 6.20
CA GLU A 113 10.80 -3.58 7.24
C GLU A 113 10.81 -2.93 8.65
N LEU A 114 11.44 -1.76 8.79
CA LEU A 114 11.48 -1.03 10.07
C LEU A 114 10.09 -0.69 10.60
N VAL A 115 9.16 -0.31 9.73
CA VAL A 115 7.80 0.04 10.16
C VAL A 115 6.96 -1.20 10.42
N VAL A 116 7.04 -2.22 9.58
CA VAL A 116 6.29 -3.46 9.74
C VAL A 116 6.72 -4.19 11.03
N GLU A 117 8.03 -4.23 11.32
CA GLU A 117 8.58 -4.76 12.57
C GLU A 117 8.09 -3.95 13.80
N GLN A 118 8.13 -2.61 13.71
CA GLN A 118 7.61 -1.74 14.79
C GLN A 118 6.13 -1.99 15.08
N MET A 119 5.32 -2.29 14.06
CA MET A 119 3.89 -2.57 14.21
C MET A 119 3.60 -3.99 14.69
N GLY A 120 4.58 -4.91 14.62
CA GLY A 120 4.41 -6.31 15.02
C GLY A 120 3.42 -7.07 14.13
N PHE A 121 3.35 -6.76 12.84
CA PHE A 121 2.41 -7.40 11.92
C PHE A 121 2.77 -8.86 11.64
N GLU A 122 1.75 -9.71 11.59
CA GLU A 122 1.87 -11.10 11.17
C GLU A 122 1.59 -11.22 9.66
N TYR A 123 2.61 -11.59 8.87
CA TYR A 123 2.51 -11.79 7.43
C TYR A 123 3.46 -12.90 6.96
N ASP A 124 3.24 -13.41 5.74
CA ASP A 124 4.07 -14.46 5.14
C ASP A 124 5.04 -13.93 4.10
N LEU A 125 4.70 -12.79 3.46
CA LEU A 125 5.50 -12.20 2.39
C LEU A 125 5.43 -10.67 2.45
N LEU A 126 6.59 -10.02 2.32
CA LEU A 126 6.70 -8.57 2.15
C LEU A 126 7.37 -8.30 0.79
N VAL A 127 6.68 -7.57 -0.07
CA VAL A 127 7.18 -7.08 -1.36
C VAL A 127 7.29 -5.57 -1.31
N CYS A 128 8.46 -5.04 -1.64
CA CYS A 128 8.82 -3.64 -1.49
C CYS A 128 9.07 -2.95 -2.83
N GLY A 129 9.06 -1.62 -2.82
CA GLY A 129 9.15 -0.81 -4.03
C GLY A 129 10.46 -0.95 -4.79
N ASP A 130 11.52 -1.37 -4.14
CA ASP A 130 12.86 -1.59 -4.69
C ASP A 130 13.20 -3.07 -4.98
N ASP A 131 12.26 -4.00 -4.75
CA ASP A 131 12.46 -5.41 -5.12
C ASP A 131 12.38 -5.63 -6.64
N TYR A 132 11.74 -4.72 -7.36
CA TYR A 132 11.54 -4.79 -8.81
C TYR A 132 11.80 -3.44 -9.47
N ILE A 133 12.30 -3.49 -10.71
CA ILE A 133 12.51 -2.29 -11.54
C ILE A 133 11.20 -1.52 -11.78
N ARG A 134 10.07 -2.25 -11.84
CA ARG A 134 8.73 -1.69 -12.00
C ARG A 134 7.85 -2.16 -10.85
N GLY A 135 7.41 -1.23 -10.03
CA GLY A 135 6.46 -1.48 -8.95
C GLY A 135 5.01 -1.24 -9.38
N LYS A 136 4.08 -1.19 -8.42
CA LYS A 136 2.67 -0.88 -8.70
C LYS A 136 2.53 0.34 -9.62
N PRO A 137 1.62 0.28 -10.61
CA PRO A 137 0.60 -0.73 -10.88
C PRO A 137 1.04 -1.89 -11.82
N ASP A 138 2.36 -2.08 -12.07
CA ASP A 138 2.87 -3.20 -12.85
C ASP A 138 2.64 -4.52 -12.09
N PRO A 139 2.07 -5.57 -12.74
CA PRO A 139 1.73 -6.82 -12.07
C PRO A 139 2.94 -7.65 -11.62
N ILE A 140 4.17 -7.23 -11.93
CA ILE A 140 5.38 -7.98 -11.61
C ILE A 140 5.51 -8.20 -10.09
N ALA A 141 5.13 -7.21 -9.27
CA ALA A 141 5.17 -7.30 -7.81
C ALA A 141 4.21 -8.39 -7.25
N GLY A 142 3.18 -8.78 -8.02
CA GLY A 142 2.25 -9.85 -7.65
C GLY A 142 2.77 -11.26 -7.93
N ARG A 143 3.82 -11.42 -8.74
CA ARG A 143 4.33 -12.74 -9.15
C ARG A 143 4.81 -13.59 -7.98
N ASP A 144 5.38 -12.95 -6.97
CA ASP A 144 5.90 -13.68 -5.80
C ASP A 144 4.77 -14.31 -4.99
N ILE A 145 3.58 -13.73 -4.95
CA ILE A 145 2.41 -14.35 -4.32
C ILE A 145 2.11 -15.69 -5.02
N PHE A 146 1.97 -15.66 -6.34
CA PHE A 146 1.60 -16.86 -7.10
C PHE A 146 2.67 -17.96 -7.03
N LYS A 147 3.95 -17.55 -6.99
CA LYS A 147 5.08 -18.46 -6.89
C LYS A 147 5.21 -19.11 -5.51
N ASN A 148 5.01 -18.33 -4.44
CA ASN A 148 5.29 -18.81 -3.08
C ASN A 148 4.11 -19.56 -2.45
N PHE A 149 2.87 -19.29 -2.88
CA PHE A 149 1.66 -19.80 -2.21
C PHE A 149 0.82 -20.76 -3.05
N ASP A 150 1.25 -21.07 -4.27
CA ASP A 150 0.50 -21.96 -5.21
C ASP A 150 -0.98 -21.56 -5.35
N VAL A 151 -1.21 -20.26 -5.51
CA VAL A 151 -2.54 -19.68 -5.68
C VAL A 151 -2.71 -19.09 -7.08
N LYS A 152 -3.94 -19.16 -7.59
CA LYS A 152 -4.31 -18.49 -8.84
C LYS A 152 -4.67 -17.02 -8.56
N PRO A 153 -4.52 -16.10 -9.54
CA PRO A 153 -4.92 -14.71 -9.37
C PRO A 153 -6.33 -14.51 -8.79
N ALA A 154 -7.31 -15.28 -9.27
CA ALA A 154 -8.69 -15.21 -8.79
C ALA A 154 -8.90 -15.71 -7.34
N GLU A 155 -7.91 -16.36 -6.73
CA GLU A 155 -7.92 -16.81 -5.33
C GLU A 155 -7.24 -15.81 -4.39
N VAL A 156 -6.76 -14.66 -4.94
CA VAL A 156 -6.10 -13.59 -4.19
C VAL A 156 -7.04 -12.39 -4.08
N LEU A 157 -7.20 -11.87 -2.88
CA LEU A 157 -7.86 -10.60 -2.60
C LEU A 157 -6.80 -9.56 -2.28
N TYR A 158 -6.77 -8.45 -3.02
CA TYR A 158 -5.93 -7.30 -2.75
C TYR A 158 -6.74 -6.18 -2.09
N VAL A 159 -6.21 -5.59 -1.03
CA VAL A 159 -6.82 -4.49 -0.27
C VAL A 159 -5.89 -3.29 -0.32
N GLY A 160 -6.41 -2.12 -0.71
CA GLY A 160 -5.64 -0.90 -0.80
C GLY A 160 -6.51 0.35 -0.81
N ASP A 161 -5.91 1.52 -0.61
CA ASP A 161 -6.60 2.81 -0.46
C ASP A 161 -6.43 3.76 -1.66
N MET A 162 -5.60 3.38 -2.66
CA MET A 162 -5.30 4.21 -3.81
C MET A 162 -5.78 3.61 -5.13
N ILE A 163 -5.99 4.47 -6.13
CA ILE A 163 -6.32 4.03 -7.50
C ILE A 163 -5.23 3.10 -8.07
N PHE A 164 -3.98 3.30 -7.69
CA PHE A 164 -2.86 2.48 -8.14
C PHE A 164 -2.91 1.06 -7.60
N ASP A 165 -3.51 0.86 -6.43
CA ASP A 165 -3.78 -0.45 -5.84
C ASP A 165 -4.84 -1.21 -6.65
N PHE A 166 -5.91 -0.52 -7.01
CA PHE A 166 -6.93 -1.08 -7.90
C PHE A 166 -6.35 -1.47 -9.26
N GLN A 167 -5.57 -0.56 -9.89
CA GLN A 167 -4.93 -0.85 -11.17
C GLN A 167 -3.96 -2.04 -11.06
N PHE A 168 -3.20 -2.12 -9.96
CA PHE A 168 -2.32 -3.25 -9.69
C PHE A 168 -3.09 -4.56 -9.56
N ALA A 169 -4.16 -4.59 -8.78
CA ALA A 169 -5.01 -5.76 -8.62
C ALA A 169 -5.62 -6.20 -9.95
N LEU A 170 -6.16 -5.25 -10.73
CA LEU A 170 -6.72 -5.50 -12.06
C LEU A 170 -5.67 -6.09 -13.01
N ASN A 171 -4.50 -5.47 -13.11
CA ASN A 171 -3.41 -5.92 -13.97
C ASN A 171 -2.85 -7.30 -13.56
N SER A 172 -2.96 -7.64 -12.28
CA SER A 172 -2.55 -8.94 -11.72
C SER A 172 -3.64 -10.00 -11.78
N GLY A 173 -4.88 -9.65 -12.18
CA GLY A 173 -6.04 -10.56 -12.21
C GLY A 173 -6.60 -10.93 -10.82
N MET A 174 -6.30 -10.12 -9.80
CA MET A 174 -6.74 -10.31 -8.43
C MET A 174 -8.10 -9.67 -8.17
N ALA A 175 -8.87 -10.18 -7.20
CA ALA A 175 -10.01 -9.45 -6.65
C ALA A 175 -9.52 -8.23 -5.86
N PHE A 176 -10.34 -7.17 -5.79
CA PHE A 176 -9.97 -5.94 -5.10
C PHE A 176 -11.03 -5.47 -4.13
N VAL A 177 -10.59 -4.98 -2.98
CA VAL A 177 -11.42 -4.24 -2.01
C VAL A 177 -10.75 -2.89 -1.74
N PHE A 178 -11.51 -1.82 -1.95
CA PHE A 178 -11.07 -0.48 -1.64
C PHE A 178 -11.24 -0.21 -0.13
N PHE A 179 -10.17 0.25 0.53
CA PHE A 179 -10.18 0.66 1.93
C PHE A 179 -10.15 2.19 2.07
N GLY A 180 -11.03 2.74 2.87
CA GLY A 180 -11.03 4.15 3.26
C GLY A 180 -12.31 4.89 2.92
N ASP A 181 -12.45 6.09 3.51
CA ASP A 181 -13.58 6.96 3.24
C ASP A 181 -13.48 7.61 1.85
N GLN A 182 -14.65 7.96 1.32
CA GLN A 182 -14.74 8.62 0.00
C GLN A 182 -14.10 10.03 0.00
N GLY A 183 -13.81 10.62 1.16
CA GLY A 183 -13.26 11.96 1.29
C GLY A 183 -11.77 12.04 0.98
N ARG A 184 -11.00 10.98 1.20
CA ARG A 184 -9.55 10.99 0.95
C ARG A 184 -9.18 10.84 -0.53
N ASN A 185 -9.99 10.10 -1.29
CA ASN A 185 -9.72 9.77 -2.70
C ASN A 185 -10.99 9.78 -3.58
N ALA A 186 -11.94 10.67 -3.28
CA ALA A 186 -13.30 10.70 -3.89
C ALA A 186 -13.32 10.70 -5.43
N LEU A 187 -12.35 11.32 -6.08
CA LEU A 187 -12.24 11.36 -7.55
C LEU A 187 -11.94 9.99 -8.16
N SER A 188 -11.17 9.15 -7.46
CA SER A 188 -10.77 7.82 -7.97
C SER A 188 -11.87 6.78 -7.78
N VAL A 189 -12.60 6.88 -6.66
CA VAL A 189 -13.56 5.85 -6.24
C VAL A 189 -14.84 5.87 -7.06
N ASN A 190 -15.30 7.04 -7.52
CA ASN A 190 -16.50 7.15 -8.36
C ASN A 190 -16.33 6.55 -9.76
N LEU A 191 -15.08 6.37 -10.21
CA LEU A 191 -14.76 5.72 -11.49
C LEU A 191 -14.72 4.18 -11.38
N LEU A 192 -14.75 3.62 -10.17
CA LEU A 192 -14.49 2.20 -9.89
C LEU A 192 -15.76 1.40 -9.56
N ASN A 193 -16.94 1.81 -10.01
CA ASN A 193 -18.15 1.01 -9.81
C ASN A 193 -18.14 -0.22 -10.74
N PRO A 194 -18.23 -1.49 -10.23
CA PRO A 194 -18.74 -1.93 -8.92
C PRO A 194 -17.65 -2.50 -7.98
N VAL A 195 -16.69 -1.72 -7.51
CA VAL A 195 -15.67 -2.20 -6.56
C VAL A 195 -16.26 -2.26 -5.15
N LYS A 196 -15.99 -3.37 -4.43
CA LYS A 196 -16.34 -3.47 -3.02
C LYS A 196 -15.50 -2.49 -2.20
N LYS A 197 -16.13 -1.84 -1.21
CA LYS A 197 -15.50 -0.86 -0.34
C LYS A 197 -15.74 -1.22 1.11
N ILE A 198 -14.75 -0.94 1.94
CA ILE A 198 -14.81 -1.01 3.39
C ILE A 198 -14.27 0.29 3.99
N GLU A 199 -14.83 0.75 5.08
CA GLU A 199 -14.38 1.95 5.81
C GLU A 199 -13.53 1.59 7.02
N VAL A 200 -13.77 0.41 7.60
CA VAL A 200 -13.00 -0.14 8.73
C VAL A 200 -12.52 -1.56 8.39
N LEU A 201 -11.32 -1.91 8.86
CA LEU A 201 -10.70 -3.19 8.51
C LEU A 201 -11.48 -4.42 9.02
N SER A 202 -12.25 -4.28 10.11
CA SER A 202 -13.10 -5.36 10.64
C SER A 202 -14.17 -5.82 9.65
N GLU A 203 -14.64 -4.96 8.74
CA GLU A 203 -15.62 -5.31 7.70
C GLU A 203 -15.07 -6.36 6.73
N LEU A 204 -13.75 -6.39 6.51
CA LEU A 204 -13.12 -7.38 5.64
C LEU A 204 -13.30 -8.80 6.20
N GLY A 205 -13.17 -8.96 7.53
CA GLY A 205 -13.38 -10.24 8.20
C GLY A 205 -14.79 -10.78 7.99
N ALA A 206 -15.80 -9.93 8.20
CA ALA A 206 -17.20 -10.28 7.98
C ALA A 206 -17.51 -10.58 6.49
N MET A 207 -16.89 -9.81 5.59
CA MET A 207 -17.04 -10.04 4.14
C MET A 207 -16.48 -11.40 3.70
N LEU A 208 -15.37 -11.84 4.26
CA LEU A 208 -14.77 -13.13 3.94
C LEU A 208 -15.58 -14.31 4.53
N GLU A 209 -16.24 -14.14 5.67
CA GLU A 209 -17.16 -15.12 6.25
C GLU A 209 -18.40 -15.36 5.38
N GLY A 210 -18.98 -14.31 4.83
CA GLY A 210 -20.15 -14.39 3.94
C GLY A 210 -19.87 -15.01 2.56
N ILE A 211 -18.61 -15.30 2.24
CA ILE A 211 -18.19 -15.93 0.98
C ILE A 211 -18.09 -17.47 1.14
N GLY A 212 -18.01 -17.96 2.38
CA GLY A 212 -17.84 -19.39 2.71
C GLY A 212 -19.12 -20.15 3.01
N SER A 213 -20.29 -19.50 2.91
CA SER A 213 -21.61 -20.11 3.16
C SER A 213 -22.38 -20.38 1.87
#